data_e5715afcdd6a87db54ef310bd28c8af1
#
_entry.id   e5715afcdd6a87db54ef310bd28c8af1
#
_cell.length_a   1.000
_cell.length_b   1.000
_cell.length_c   1.000
_cell.angle_alpha   90.00
_cell.angle_beta   90.00
_cell.angle_gamma   90.00
#
_symmetry.space_group_name_H-M   'P 1'
#
loop_
_entity.id
_entity.type
_entity.pdbx_description
1 polymer ?
#
loop_
_entity_poly.entity_id
_entity_poly.type
_entity_poly.pdbx_seq_one_letter_code
_entity_poly.pdbx_strand_id
1 'polypeptide(L)'
;MQKQEKDIEARFNERMKECSCLPLKFVSPGFNGVPDRIVLVPGGHVVFVELKQEGKKARKLQLHVHKRIRKFGFLVFSDVSTPEDINDVVKACRGLQHVE
;
A
#
# COMPACT_ATOMS: atom_id res chain seq x y z
N MET A 1 -7.25 -0.59 -23.06
CA MET A 1 -5.96 -1.21 -22.75
C MET A 1 -5.87 -1.48 -21.25
N GLN A 2 -5.58 -2.71 -20.87
CA GLN A 2 -5.43 -3.03 -19.46
C GLN A 2 -4.12 -2.46 -18.92
N LYS A 3 -4.19 -1.90 -17.72
CA LYS A 3 -2.97 -1.43 -17.05
C LYS A 3 -2.22 -2.60 -16.49
N GLN A 4 -0.92 -2.63 -16.73
CA GLN A 4 -0.04 -3.63 -16.17
C GLN A 4 0.32 -3.26 -14.72
N GLU A 5 0.69 -4.25 -13.93
CA GLU A 5 1.10 -4.02 -12.55
C GLU A 5 2.25 -3.03 -12.46
N LYS A 6 3.20 -3.09 -13.40
CA LYS A 6 4.33 -2.15 -13.42
C LYS A 6 3.89 -0.70 -13.64
N ASP A 7 2.79 -0.49 -14.36
CA ASP A 7 2.27 0.87 -14.58
C ASP A 7 1.65 1.42 -13.30
N ILE A 8 0.94 0.59 -12.56
CA ILE A 8 0.38 0.96 -11.26
C ILE A 8 1.53 1.23 -10.28
N GLU A 9 2.58 0.40 -10.31
CA GLU A 9 3.74 0.59 -9.45
C GLU A 9 4.41 1.94 -9.70
N ALA A 10 4.65 2.29 -10.96
CA ALA A 10 5.30 3.55 -11.31
C ALA A 10 4.45 4.74 -10.84
N ARG A 11 3.16 4.69 -11.08
CA ARG A 11 2.24 5.76 -10.66
C ARG A 11 2.17 5.86 -9.14
N PHE A 12 2.09 4.72 -8.47
CA PHE A 12 2.06 4.68 -7.02
C PHE A 12 3.31 5.32 -6.43
N ASN A 13 4.49 4.92 -6.93
CA ASN A 13 5.75 5.47 -6.44
C ASN A 13 5.82 6.98 -6.63
N GLU A 14 5.38 7.47 -7.79
CA GLU A 14 5.35 8.90 -8.07
C GLU A 14 4.44 9.65 -7.10
N ARG A 15 3.24 9.12 -6.88
CA ARG A 15 2.27 9.75 -5.97
C ARG A 15 2.77 9.76 -4.53
N MET A 16 3.45 8.70 -4.10
CA MET A 16 4.02 8.65 -2.75
C MET A 16 5.11 9.71 -2.56
N LYS A 17 5.94 9.91 -3.59
CA LYS A 17 6.98 10.95 -3.53
C LYS A 17 6.36 12.34 -3.46
N GLU A 18 5.26 12.57 -4.17
CA GLU A 18 4.56 13.87 -4.14
C GLU A 18 4.09 14.24 -2.74
N CYS A 19 3.77 13.26 -1.89
CA CYS A 19 3.37 13.54 -0.52
C CYS A 19 4.50 13.28 0.50
N SER A 20 5.75 13.29 0.02
CA SER A 20 6.96 13.16 0.86
C SER A 20 7.08 11.83 1.57
N CYS A 21 6.45 10.79 1.05
CA CYS A 21 6.52 9.45 1.60
C CYS A 21 7.55 8.62 0.85
N LEU A 22 8.06 7.57 1.49
CA LEU A 22 9.03 6.66 0.89
C LEU A 22 8.41 5.29 0.69
N PRO A 23 8.06 4.93 -0.58
CA PRO A 23 7.53 3.60 -0.86
C PRO A 23 8.68 2.61 -1.03
N LEU A 24 8.55 1.45 -0.39
CA LEU A 24 9.54 0.39 -0.44
C LEU A 24 8.84 -0.93 -0.75
N LYS A 25 9.54 -1.83 -1.44
CA LYS A 25 9.04 -3.19 -1.61
C LYS A 25 9.18 -3.94 -0.29
N PHE A 26 8.17 -4.72 0.03
CA PHE A 26 8.18 -5.52 1.24
C PHE A 26 8.23 -7.00 0.87
N VAL A 27 9.27 -7.69 1.36
CA VAL A 27 9.42 -9.13 1.21
C VAL A 27 9.65 -9.69 2.61
N SER A 28 8.89 -10.72 2.96
CA SER A 28 9.04 -11.39 4.26
C SER A 28 9.34 -12.86 4.02
N PRO A 29 10.62 -13.25 3.93
CA PRO A 29 10.96 -14.65 3.74
C PRO A 29 10.42 -15.51 4.89
N GLY A 30 9.81 -16.65 4.55
CA GLY A 30 9.26 -17.54 5.55
C GLY A 30 7.91 -17.15 6.11
N PHE A 31 7.33 -16.02 5.68
CA PHE A 31 6.01 -15.60 6.11
C PHE A 31 5.23 -15.07 4.91
N ASN A 32 4.35 -15.89 4.35
CA ASN A 32 3.62 -15.56 3.13
C ASN A 32 2.41 -14.68 3.40
N GLY A 33 2.01 -13.92 2.37
CA GLY A 33 0.76 -13.16 2.40
C GLY A 33 0.90 -11.72 2.86
N VAL A 34 2.13 -11.24 3.13
CA VAL A 34 2.32 -9.83 3.50
C VAL A 34 2.02 -8.91 2.32
N PRO A 35 1.61 -7.66 2.57
CA PRO A 35 1.47 -6.66 1.51
C PRO A 35 2.80 -6.43 0.83
N ASP A 36 2.79 -6.14 -0.48
CA ASP A 36 4.04 -6.04 -1.24
C ASP A 36 4.75 -4.70 -1.12
N ARG A 37 4.15 -3.72 -0.47
CA ARG A 37 4.75 -2.39 -0.28
C ARG A 37 4.64 -1.94 1.15
N ILE A 38 5.70 -1.28 1.63
CA ILE A 38 5.71 -0.50 2.86
C ILE A 38 5.87 0.94 2.46
N VAL A 39 5.07 1.83 3.03
CA VAL A 39 5.21 3.26 2.84
C VAL A 39 5.62 3.89 4.16
N LEU A 40 6.80 4.51 4.17
CA LEU A 40 7.26 5.27 5.32
C LEU A 40 6.71 6.68 5.20
N VAL A 41 5.97 7.11 6.20
CA VAL A 41 5.28 8.39 6.21
C VAL A 41 5.93 9.32 7.24
N PRO A 42 6.21 10.57 6.88
CA PRO A 42 6.82 11.51 7.83
C PRO A 42 6.03 11.57 9.15
N GLY A 43 6.75 11.64 10.24
CA GLY A 43 6.14 11.62 11.58
C GLY A 43 6.18 10.25 12.24
N GLY A 44 6.86 9.28 11.62
CA GLY A 44 7.04 7.95 12.24
C GLY A 44 5.90 6.98 11.98
N HIS A 45 5.18 7.13 10.86
CA HIS A 45 4.07 6.23 10.52
C HIS A 45 4.46 5.29 9.40
N VAL A 46 3.80 4.13 9.37
CA VAL A 46 3.98 3.10 8.35
C VAL A 46 2.62 2.71 7.81
N VAL A 47 2.51 2.68 6.48
CA VAL A 47 1.29 2.22 5.80
C VAL A 47 1.67 1.04 4.91
N PHE A 48 0.86 0.00 4.92
CA PHE A 48 1.08 -1.18 4.07
C PHE A 48 0.13 -1.14 2.88
N VAL A 49 0.64 -1.52 1.72
CA VAL A 49 -0.13 -1.48 0.47
C VAL A 49 0.13 -2.74 -0.34
N GLU A 50 -0.93 -3.32 -0.86
CA GLU A 50 -0.83 -4.40 -1.83
C GLU A 50 -1.26 -3.86 -3.18
N LEU A 51 -0.31 -3.73 -4.11
CA LEU A 51 -0.60 -3.29 -5.47
C LEU A 51 -1.08 -4.47 -6.30
N LYS A 52 -2.14 -4.27 -7.06
CA LYS A 52 -2.71 -5.30 -7.91
C LYS A 52 -2.92 -4.77 -9.31
N GLN A 53 -2.79 -5.66 -10.29
CA GLN A 53 -3.22 -5.36 -11.65
C GLN A 53 -4.73 -5.13 -11.63
N GLU A 54 -5.19 -4.18 -12.42
CA GLU A 54 -6.62 -3.87 -12.51
C GLU A 54 -7.43 -5.13 -12.79
N GLY A 55 -8.49 -5.35 -12.03
CA GLY A 55 -9.34 -6.52 -12.12
C GLY A 55 -8.89 -7.70 -11.26
N LYS A 56 -7.69 -7.66 -10.71
CA LYS A 56 -7.22 -8.70 -9.80
C LYS A 56 -7.55 -8.35 -8.36
N LYS A 57 -7.73 -9.37 -7.54
CA LYS A 57 -8.06 -9.20 -6.13
C LYS A 57 -7.07 -9.96 -5.25
N ALA A 58 -6.94 -9.54 -4.01
CA ALA A 58 -6.10 -10.21 -3.05
C ALA A 58 -6.61 -11.62 -2.77
N ARG A 59 -5.69 -12.58 -2.62
CA ARG A 59 -6.03 -13.95 -2.27
C ARG A 59 -6.42 -14.06 -0.81
N LYS A 60 -7.10 -15.15 -0.45
CA LYS A 60 -7.57 -15.37 0.92
C LYS A 60 -6.43 -15.26 1.96
N LEU A 61 -5.27 -15.88 1.66
CA LEU A 61 -4.14 -15.80 2.57
C LEU A 61 -3.68 -14.36 2.77
N GLN A 62 -3.59 -13.59 1.67
CA GLN A 62 -3.21 -12.17 1.76
C GLN A 62 -4.19 -11.40 2.64
N LEU A 63 -5.49 -11.58 2.41
CA LEU A 63 -6.51 -10.89 3.20
C LEU A 63 -6.43 -11.25 4.68
N HIS A 64 -6.15 -12.53 4.98
CA HIS A 64 -5.99 -12.98 6.36
C HIS A 64 -4.79 -12.30 7.03
N VAL A 65 -3.65 -12.26 6.34
CA VAL A 65 -2.45 -11.62 6.88
C VAL A 65 -2.65 -10.11 7.02
N HIS A 66 -3.29 -9.47 6.03
CA HIS A 66 -3.58 -8.03 6.11
C HIS A 66 -4.45 -7.72 7.34
N LYS A 67 -5.43 -8.57 7.62
CA LYS A 67 -6.27 -8.40 8.81
C LYS A 67 -5.44 -8.51 10.10
N ARG A 68 -4.50 -9.44 10.14
CA ARG A 68 -3.59 -9.56 11.30
C ARG A 68 -2.75 -8.29 11.49
N ILE A 69 -2.23 -7.74 10.40
CA ILE A 69 -1.43 -6.51 10.46
C ILE A 69 -2.29 -5.36 10.99
N ARG A 70 -3.54 -5.26 10.53
CA ARG A 70 -4.46 -4.22 11.01
C ARG A 70 -4.70 -4.30 12.52
N LYS A 71 -4.67 -5.50 13.09
CA LYS A 71 -4.85 -5.68 14.52
C LYS A 71 -3.74 -5.04 15.35
N PHE A 72 -2.56 -4.82 14.75
CA PHE A 72 -1.47 -4.10 15.40
C PHE A 72 -1.62 -2.59 15.28
N GLY A 73 -2.69 -2.11 14.62
CA GLY A 73 -2.95 -0.69 14.50
C GLY A 73 -2.47 -0.05 13.21
N PHE A 74 -1.95 -0.84 12.27
CA PHE A 74 -1.46 -0.31 11.00
C PHE A 74 -2.56 -0.24 9.96
N LEU A 75 -2.48 0.79 9.10
CA LEU A 75 -3.32 0.86 7.91
C LEU A 75 -2.80 -0.11 6.85
N VAL A 76 -3.69 -0.86 6.24
CA VAL A 76 -3.37 -1.77 5.14
C VAL A 76 -4.39 -1.57 4.03
N PHE A 77 -3.90 -1.29 2.82
CA PHE A 77 -4.71 -1.17 1.62
C PHE A 77 -4.50 -2.44 0.78
N SER A 78 -5.51 -3.29 0.69
CA SER A 78 -5.38 -4.65 0.17
C SER A 78 -5.42 -4.79 -1.35
N ASP A 79 -6.12 -3.89 -2.04
CA ASP A 79 -6.36 -4.03 -3.48
C ASP A 79 -6.21 -2.68 -4.18
N VAL A 80 -4.97 -2.19 -4.26
CA VAL A 80 -4.71 -0.92 -4.92
C VAL A 80 -4.39 -1.19 -6.38
N SER A 81 -5.33 -0.88 -7.27
CA SER A 81 -5.21 -1.17 -8.70
C SER A 81 -5.63 -0.02 -9.61
N THR A 82 -6.23 1.03 -9.06
CA THR A 82 -6.75 2.16 -9.85
C THR A 82 -6.18 3.48 -9.32
N PRO A 83 -6.24 4.55 -10.14
CA PRO A 83 -5.86 5.89 -9.65
C PRO A 83 -6.66 6.33 -8.42
N GLU A 84 -7.94 5.94 -8.34
CA GLU A 84 -8.79 6.26 -7.19
C GLU A 84 -8.28 5.55 -5.94
N ASP A 85 -7.87 4.30 -6.07
CA ASP A 85 -7.29 3.56 -4.94
C ASP A 85 -6.02 4.24 -4.45
N ILE A 86 -5.17 4.70 -5.37
CA ILE A 86 -3.94 5.42 -5.01
C ILE A 86 -4.28 6.73 -4.30
N ASN A 87 -5.32 7.43 -4.75
CA ASN A 87 -5.77 8.66 -4.09
C ASN A 87 -6.15 8.39 -2.64
N ASP A 88 -6.78 7.25 -2.35
CA ASP A 88 -7.14 6.88 -0.98
C ASP A 88 -5.90 6.70 -0.11
N VAL A 89 -4.86 6.08 -0.65
CA VAL A 89 -3.59 5.93 0.06
C VAL A 89 -2.95 7.30 0.31
N VAL A 90 -2.96 8.19 -0.70
CA VAL A 90 -2.41 9.55 -0.56
C VAL A 90 -3.14 10.30 0.55
N LYS A 91 -4.46 10.23 0.58
CA LYS A 91 -5.26 10.89 1.62
C LYS A 91 -4.87 10.40 3.01
N ALA A 92 -4.73 9.08 3.15
CA ALA A 92 -4.35 8.48 4.43
C ALA A 92 -2.96 8.95 4.87
N CYS A 93 -2.00 8.93 3.94
CA CYS A 93 -0.63 9.35 4.24
C CYS A 93 -0.57 10.83 4.64
N ARG A 94 -1.30 11.69 3.93
CA ARG A 94 -1.34 13.12 4.27
C ARG A 94 -2.01 13.34 5.61
N GLY A 95 -3.08 12.58 5.90
CA GLY A 95 -3.74 12.66 7.20
C GLY A 95 -2.81 12.32 8.35
N LEU A 96 -1.99 11.28 8.18
CA LEU A 96 -1.04 10.86 9.21
C LEU A 96 0.03 11.92 9.47
N GLN A 97 0.43 12.68 8.44
CA GLN A 97 1.44 13.73 8.58
C GLN A 97 0.97 14.91 9.41
N HIS A 98 -0.33 15.06 9.60
CA HIS A 98 -0.90 16.15 10.38
C HIS A 98 -1.29 15.71 11.79
N VAL A 99 -1.00 14.48 12.17
CA VAL A 99 -1.23 13.97 13.53
C VAL A 99 -0.02 14.33 14.38
N GLU A 100 -0.27 15.07 15.43
CA GLU A 100 0.77 15.45 16.39
C GLU A 100 0.81 14.49 17.59
#